data_2aa5da20aebb74e613d52f6eb0561a06
#
_entry.id   2aa5da20aebb74e613d52f6eb0561a06
#
_cell.length_a   1.000
_cell.length_b   1.000
_cell.length_c   1.000
_cell.angle_alpha   90.00
_cell.angle_beta   90.00
_cell.angle_gamma   90.00
#
_symmetry.space_group_name_H-M   'P 1'
#
loop_
_entity.id
_entity.type
_entity.pdbx_description
1 polymer ?
#
loop_
_entity_poly.entity_id
_entity_poly.type
_entity_poly.pdbx_seq_one_letter_code
_entity_poly.pdbx_strand_id
1 'polypeptide(L)'
;MNTCHLKSLSVIFAAASILTPIVGICADPAPQVRVAIADVNLSNPQGIATVYTRLHQAAAEVCGHEPQFRELGQHAAWSKCVETALDEAVVQVHSIGLAALHAKHVGRTSLLLVAKSAPNR
;
A
#
# COMPACT_ATOMS: atom_id res chain seq x y z
N MET A 1 2.88 -6.86 -23.93
CA MET A 1 1.69 -6.95 -24.81
C MET A 1 0.83 -8.07 -24.22
N ASN A 2 -0.05 -7.78 -23.28
CA ASN A 2 -0.93 -8.76 -22.65
C ASN A 2 -2.28 -8.71 -23.34
N THR A 3 -2.53 -9.73 -24.13
CA THR A 3 -3.78 -9.94 -24.89
C THR A 3 -4.87 -10.39 -23.92
N CYS A 4 -5.87 -9.54 -23.68
CA CYS A 4 -7.10 -9.95 -23.01
C CYS A 4 -7.87 -10.91 -23.93
N HIS A 5 -7.82 -12.22 -23.62
CA HIS A 5 -8.61 -13.24 -24.29
C HIS A 5 -10.08 -13.14 -23.84
N LEU A 6 -10.90 -12.49 -24.64
CA LEU A 6 -12.37 -12.59 -24.56
C LEU A 6 -12.79 -13.95 -25.13
N LYS A 7 -13.19 -14.89 -24.27
CA LYS A 7 -13.95 -16.06 -24.71
C LYS A 7 -15.40 -15.67 -24.91
N SER A 8 -15.77 -15.50 -26.18
CA SER A 8 -17.14 -15.33 -26.63
C SER A 8 -17.94 -16.60 -26.40
N LEU A 9 -18.93 -16.57 -25.52
CA LEU A 9 -20.02 -17.56 -25.47
C LEU A 9 -21.24 -16.91 -26.13
N SER A 10 -21.53 -17.34 -27.37
CA SER A 10 -22.77 -17.01 -28.07
C SER A 10 -23.96 -17.68 -27.38
N VAL A 11 -24.83 -16.89 -26.80
CA VAL A 11 -26.20 -17.30 -26.47
C VAL A 11 -27.15 -16.41 -27.25
N ILE A 12 -27.84 -17.00 -28.23
CA ILE A 12 -28.88 -16.35 -29.04
C ILE A 12 -30.13 -16.29 -28.19
N PHE A 13 -30.54 -15.10 -27.74
CA PHE A 13 -31.91 -14.83 -27.30
C PHE A 13 -32.39 -13.52 -27.90
N ALA A 14 -33.40 -13.64 -28.75
CA ALA A 14 -34.10 -12.52 -29.35
C ALA A 14 -35.04 -11.89 -28.32
N ALA A 15 -34.71 -10.70 -27.83
CA ALA A 15 -35.64 -9.75 -27.24
C ALA A 15 -34.98 -8.37 -27.25
N ALA A 16 -35.67 -7.35 -27.69
CA ALA A 16 -35.24 -5.96 -27.79
C ALA A 16 -34.74 -5.46 -26.40
N SER A 17 -33.45 -5.23 -26.29
CA SER A 17 -32.85 -4.67 -25.07
C SER A 17 -31.78 -3.66 -25.47
N ILE A 18 -31.95 -2.47 -24.93
CA ILE A 18 -31.07 -1.31 -24.97
C ILE A 18 -29.63 -1.74 -24.69
N LEU A 19 -28.75 -1.74 -25.71
CA LEU A 19 -27.32 -1.97 -25.55
C LEU A 19 -26.70 -0.75 -24.85
N THR A 20 -26.53 -0.83 -23.55
CA THR A 20 -25.58 0.04 -22.87
C THR A 20 -24.19 -0.57 -23.06
N PRO A 21 -23.23 0.11 -23.71
CA PRO A 21 -21.84 -0.36 -23.74
C PRO A 21 -21.27 -0.26 -22.32
N ILE A 22 -21.05 -1.41 -21.66
CA ILE A 22 -20.22 -1.46 -20.48
C ILE A 22 -18.79 -1.23 -20.96
N VAL A 23 -18.29 0.00 -20.83
CA VAL A 23 -16.89 0.31 -21.01
C VAL A 23 -16.16 -0.35 -19.84
N GLY A 24 -15.63 -1.54 -20.08
CA GLY A 24 -14.73 -2.22 -19.15
C GLY A 24 -13.46 -1.38 -18.98
N ILE A 25 -13.37 -0.64 -17.90
CA ILE A 25 -12.13 0.04 -17.51
C ILE A 25 -11.15 -1.08 -17.12
N CYS A 26 -10.23 -1.44 -18.04
CA CYS A 26 -9.06 -2.22 -17.70
C CYS A 26 -8.16 -1.29 -16.85
N ALA A 27 -8.35 -1.28 -15.54
CA ALA A 27 -7.40 -0.67 -14.63
C ALA A 27 -6.12 -1.54 -14.67
N ASP A 28 -4.99 -0.94 -15.00
CA ASP A 28 -3.70 -1.60 -14.84
C ASP A 28 -3.57 -2.07 -13.39
N PRO A 29 -3.16 -3.33 -13.15
CA PRO A 29 -2.97 -3.81 -11.80
C PRO A 29 -1.92 -2.94 -11.11
N ALA A 30 -2.28 -2.40 -9.94
CA ALA A 30 -1.36 -1.63 -9.13
C ALA A 30 -0.07 -2.43 -8.87
N PRO A 31 1.10 -1.78 -8.85
CA PRO A 31 2.38 -2.45 -8.60
C PRO A 31 2.29 -3.20 -7.26
N GLN A 32 2.67 -4.49 -7.27
CA GLN A 32 2.60 -5.36 -6.10
C GLN A 32 3.98 -5.96 -5.83
N VAL A 33 4.43 -5.86 -4.59
CA VAL A 33 5.66 -6.48 -4.10
C VAL A 33 5.32 -7.59 -3.12
N ARG A 34 5.92 -8.77 -3.31
CA ARG A 34 5.75 -9.91 -2.40
C ARG A 34 6.78 -9.86 -1.28
N VAL A 35 6.30 -9.85 -0.04
CA VAL A 35 7.16 -9.87 1.15
C VAL A 35 7.13 -11.28 1.77
N ALA A 36 8.31 -11.91 1.88
CA ALA A 36 8.45 -13.18 2.58
C ALA A 36 8.42 -12.93 4.09
N ILE A 37 7.49 -13.59 4.80
CA ILE A 37 7.33 -13.50 6.26
C ILE A 37 7.33 -14.86 6.95
N ALA A 38 7.23 -15.95 6.17
CA ALA A 38 7.12 -17.31 6.71
C ALA A 38 8.41 -17.81 7.43
N ASP A 39 9.54 -17.19 7.12
CA ASP A 39 10.85 -17.47 7.73
C ASP A 39 11.07 -16.75 9.07
N VAL A 40 10.11 -15.94 9.51
CA VAL A 40 10.28 -15.06 10.67
C VAL A 40 9.27 -15.42 11.77
N ASN A 41 9.77 -15.54 13.00
CA ASN A 41 8.92 -15.79 14.16
C ASN A 41 8.30 -14.48 14.68
N LEU A 42 7.01 -14.27 14.41
CA LEU A 42 6.23 -13.12 14.85
C LEU A 42 5.85 -13.14 16.35
N SER A 43 6.24 -14.20 17.11
CA SER A 43 6.00 -14.26 18.54
C SER A 43 7.09 -13.52 19.35
N ASN A 44 8.19 -13.12 18.73
CA ASN A 44 9.27 -12.38 19.38
C ASN A 44 9.44 -10.97 18.82
N PRO A 45 9.93 -10.02 19.63
CA PRO A 45 10.09 -8.63 19.21
C PRO A 45 11.05 -8.43 18.02
N GLN A 46 12.09 -9.24 17.91
CA GLN A 46 13.06 -9.16 16.83
C GLN A 46 12.44 -9.58 15.49
N GLY A 47 11.63 -10.66 15.50
CA GLY A 47 10.90 -11.09 14.33
C GLY A 47 9.89 -10.05 13.87
N ILE A 48 9.13 -9.46 14.79
CA ILE A 48 8.20 -8.37 14.50
C ILE A 48 8.94 -7.18 13.85
N ALA A 49 10.08 -6.76 14.40
CA ALA A 49 10.86 -5.66 13.84
C ALA A 49 11.42 -6.00 12.46
N THR A 50 11.86 -7.24 12.23
CA THR A 50 12.35 -7.70 10.93
C THR A 50 11.26 -7.64 9.87
N VAL A 51 10.05 -8.15 10.18
CA VAL A 51 8.92 -8.10 9.25
C VAL A 51 8.50 -6.66 8.99
N TYR A 52 8.45 -5.81 10.02
CA TYR A 52 8.13 -4.40 9.87
C TYR A 52 9.09 -3.68 8.89
N THR A 53 10.39 -3.95 9.01
CA THR A 53 11.40 -3.39 8.10
C THR A 53 11.19 -3.87 6.65
N ARG A 54 10.91 -5.17 6.46
CA ARG A 54 10.63 -5.72 5.12
C ARG A 54 9.37 -5.10 4.49
N LEU A 55 8.31 -4.91 5.28
CA LEU A 55 7.09 -4.27 4.80
C LEU A 55 7.33 -2.81 4.42
N HIS A 56 8.10 -2.08 5.22
CA HIS A 56 8.46 -0.69 4.93
C HIS A 56 9.27 -0.57 3.63
N GLN A 57 10.24 -1.45 3.42
CA GLN A 57 11.02 -1.49 2.18
C GLN A 57 10.13 -1.80 0.96
N ALA A 58 9.23 -2.77 1.07
CA ALA A 58 8.30 -3.11 0.01
C ALA A 58 7.32 -1.96 -0.29
N ALA A 59 6.83 -1.26 0.73
CA ALA A 59 5.98 -0.08 0.56
C ALA A 59 6.73 1.05 -0.18
N ALA A 60 8.00 1.29 0.18
CA ALA A 60 8.83 2.26 -0.52
C ALA A 60 9.08 1.87 -1.99
N GLU A 61 9.29 0.58 -2.27
CA GLU A 61 9.46 0.07 -3.63
C GLU A 61 8.21 0.26 -4.49
N VAL A 62 7.02 -0.03 -3.94
CA VAL A 62 5.72 0.21 -4.61
C VAL A 62 5.50 1.69 -4.93
N CYS A 63 5.89 2.58 -4.02
CA CYS A 63 5.74 4.03 -4.19
C CYS A 63 6.83 4.68 -5.04
N GLY A 64 7.82 3.90 -5.49
CA GLY A 64 8.92 4.37 -6.32
C GLY A 64 10.02 5.10 -5.53
N HIS A 65 10.91 5.75 -6.28
CA HIS A 65 12.07 6.43 -5.68
C HIS A 65 11.66 7.59 -4.79
N GLU A 66 12.32 7.69 -3.63
CA GLU A 66 12.19 8.83 -2.75
C GLU A 66 12.65 10.11 -3.45
N PRO A 67 11.81 11.15 -3.55
CA PRO A 67 12.18 12.41 -4.18
C PRO A 67 13.27 13.14 -3.41
N GLN A 68 14.09 13.93 -4.11
CA GLN A 68 15.13 14.71 -3.47
C GLN A 68 14.55 15.79 -2.56
N PHE A 69 15.26 16.16 -1.50
CA PHE A 69 14.83 17.13 -0.48
C PHE A 69 14.41 18.52 -1.02
N ARG A 70 14.75 18.85 -2.25
CA ARG A 70 14.36 20.12 -2.88
C ARG A 70 12.90 20.15 -3.34
N GLU A 71 12.25 19.00 -3.45
CA GLU A 71 10.90 18.83 -3.98
C GLU A 71 9.92 18.47 -2.85
N LEU A 72 9.72 19.38 -1.91
CA LEU A 72 8.92 19.14 -0.69
C LEU A 72 7.52 18.58 -0.96
N GLY A 73 6.86 19.04 -2.02
CA GLY A 73 5.53 18.55 -2.39
C GLY A 73 5.55 17.09 -2.85
N GLN A 74 6.53 16.70 -3.65
CA GLN A 74 6.70 15.32 -4.11
C GLN A 74 7.10 14.40 -2.96
N HIS A 75 7.98 14.87 -2.07
CA HIS A 75 8.37 14.12 -0.89
C HIS A 75 7.17 13.85 0.03
N ALA A 76 6.30 14.84 0.25
CA ALA A 76 5.08 14.66 1.04
C ALA A 76 4.11 13.65 0.40
N ALA A 77 3.94 13.69 -0.91
CA ALA A 77 3.11 12.74 -1.64
C ALA A 77 3.68 11.31 -1.57
N TRP A 78 4.99 11.15 -1.76
CA TRP A 78 5.69 9.88 -1.65
C TRP A 78 5.59 9.31 -0.23
N SER A 79 5.85 10.11 0.79
CA SER A 79 5.74 9.72 2.19
C SER A 79 4.33 9.23 2.54
N LYS A 80 3.30 9.93 2.06
CA LYS A 80 1.90 9.51 2.24
C LYS A 80 1.58 8.19 1.53
N CYS A 81 2.14 7.97 0.33
CA CYS A 81 1.99 6.70 -0.38
C CYS A 81 2.60 5.56 0.44
N VAL A 82 3.84 5.72 0.92
CA VAL A 82 4.54 4.70 1.73
C VAL A 82 3.77 4.39 3.01
N GLU A 83 3.28 5.42 3.70
CA GLU A 83 2.48 5.25 4.92
C GLU A 83 1.20 4.44 4.63
N THR A 84 0.45 4.80 3.59
CA THR A 84 -0.78 4.09 3.22
C THR A 84 -0.51 2.64 2.83
N ALA A 85 0.51 2.37 2.02
CA ALA A 85 0.89 1.02 1.62
C ALA A 85 1.34 0.17 2.81
N LEU A 86 2.04 0.78 3.76
CA LEU A 86 2.48 0.12 4.98
C LEU A 86 1.30 -0.20 5.92
N ASP A 87 0.34 0.72 6.07
CA ASP A 87 -0.89 0.49 6.83
C ASP A 87 -1.65 -0.74 6.31
N GLU A 88 -1.86 -0.80 5.00
CA GLU A 88 -2.53 -1.92 4.34
C GLU A 88 -1.76 -3.23 4.52
N ALA A 89 -0.44 -3.22 4.38
CA ALA A 89 0.39 -4.39 4.54
C ALA A 89 0.37 -4.93 5.99
N VAL A 90 0.42 -4.05 6.98
CA VAL A 90 0.34 -4.42 8.41
C VAL A 90 -1.00 -5.11 8.72
N VAL A 91 -2.10 -4.60 8.18
CA VAL A 91 -3.43 -5.21 8.34
C VAL A 91 -3.47 -6.61 7.73
N GLN A 92 -2.88 -6.81 6.55
CA GLN A 92 -2.87 -8.11 5.85
C GLN A 92 -2.08 -9.19 6.60
N VAL A 93 -1.07 -8.84 7.36
CA VAL A 93 -0.27 -9.82 8.15
C VAL A 93 -1.03 -10.36 9.36
N HIS A 94 -2.09 -9.70 9.83
CA HIS A 94 -2.93 -10.13 10.96
C HIS A 94 -2.14 -10.40 12.26
N SER A 95 -1.06 -9.65 12.52
CA SER A 95 -0.24 -9.79 13.73
C SER A 95 -0.47 -8.65 14.70
N ILE A 96 -0.95 -8.97 15.92
CA ILE A 96 -1.20 -7.97 16.99
C ILE A 96 0.11 -7.25 17.37
N GLY A 97 1.23 -7.98 17.44
CA GLY A 97 2.54 -7.39 17.75
C GLY A 97 3.01 -6.42 16.70
N LEU A 98 2.79 -6.75 15.42
CA LEU A 98 3.13 -5.87 14.29
C LEU A 98 2.25 -4.61 14.28
N ALA A 99 0.96 -4.75 14.49
CA ALA A 99 0.02 -3.61 14.58
C ALA A 99 0.38 -2.68 15.76
N ALA A 100 0.75 -3.24 16.92
CA ALA A 100 1.18 -2.45 18.07
C ALA A 100 2.49 -1.69 17.81
N LEU A 101 3.46 -2.31 17.11
CA LEU A 101 4.69 -1.65 16.70
C LEU A 101 4.40 -0.50 15.73
N HIS A 102 3.57 -0.75 14.72
CA HIS A 102 3.17 0.25 13.74
C HIS A 102 2.46 1.45 14.38
N ALA A 103 1.49 1.22 15.27
CA ALA A 103 0.81 2.29 16.01
C ALA A 103 1.78 3.17 16.82
N LYS A 104 2.85 2.59 17.39
CA LYS A 104 3.91 3.36 18.08
C LYS A 104 4.69 4.25 17.11
N HIS A 105 4.95 3.79 15.90
CA HIS A 105 5.65 4.58 14.88
C HIS A 105 4.79 5.74 14.39
N VAL A 106 3.54 5.49 14.04
CA VAL A 106 2.57 6.52 13.60
C VAL A 106 2.33 7.55 14.70
N GLY A 107 2.08 7.11 15.94
CA GLY A 107 1.88 8.00 17.09
C GLY A 107 3.10 8.88 17.38
N ARG A 108 4.31 8.34 17.25
CA ARG A 108 5.55 9.11 17.42
C ARG A 108 5.73 10.17 16.34
N THR A 109 5.42 9.84 15.09
CA THR A 109 5.46 10.78 13.95
C THR A 109 4.47 11.92 14.15
N SER A 110 3.24 11.61 14.57
CA SER A 110 2.21 12.62 14.85
C SER A 110 2.62 13.57 15.97
N LEU A 111 3.21 13.05 17.05
CA LEU A 111 3.69 13.87 18.17
C LEU A 111 4.83 14.82 17.75
N LEU A 112 5.74 14.37 16.90
CA LEU A 112 6.84 15.19 16.40
C LEU A 112 6.33 16.32 15.50
N LEU A 113 5.31 16.05 14.67
CA LEU A 113 4.70 17.09 13.83
C LEU A 113 3.99 18.15 14.66
N VAL A 114 3.26 17.76 15.70
CA VAL A 114 2.60 18.69 16.63
C VAL A 114 3.63 19.53 17.38
N ALA A 115 4.69 18.94 17.88
CA ALA A 115 5.77 19.65 18.59
C ALA A 115 6.49 20.67 17.69
N LYS A 116 6.68 20.34 16.40
CA LYS A 116 7.32 21.23 15.42
C LYS A 116 6.41 22.40 15.00
N SER A 117 5.08 22.24 15.07
CA SER A 117 4.10 23.27 14.74
C SER A 117 3.77 24.20 15.92
N ALA A 118 4.25 23.90 17.12
CA ALA A 118 4.04 24.75 18.28
C ALA A 118 4.78 26.09 18.09
N PRO A 119 4.09 27.25 18.19
CA PRO A 119 4.74 28.55 18.09
C PRO A 119 5.71 28.72 19.26
N ASN A 120 6.94 29.06 18.91
CA ASN A 120 7.97 29.40 19.89
C ASN A 120 7.51 30.71 20.59
N ARG A 121 7.08 30.58 21.86
CA ARG A 121 6.80 31.72 22.74
C ARG A 121 8.07 32.20 23.41
#